data_f93c264c800054bca945cb44bfe4d391
#
_entry.id   f93c264c800054bca945cb44bfe4d391
#
_cell.length_a   1.000
_cell.length_b   1.000
_cell.length_c   1.000
_cell.angle_alpha   90.00
_cell.angle_beta   90.00
_cell.angle_gamma   90.00
#
_symmetry.space_group_name_H-M   'P 1'
#
loop_
_entity.id
_entity.type
_entity.pdbx_description
1 polymer ?
#
loop_
_entity_poly.entity_id
_entity_poly.type
_entity_poly.pdbx_seq_one_letter_code
_entity_poly.pdbx_strand_id
1 'polypeptide(L)'
;GAGLITCGSETSGSIRNILGYNLDAEGTSTVLRLKSAMNRGGTVENIYMTRINAKNVQQILAADLNWNPNYSYSILPKEYEGKEIPEHWKVMLTPVNPPEKGYPHVRNVYLSDVKAENVDEFISASGWNDSLRLENFYLHAIKATTNSPGKICYTRNFNLSDITLYAKNRNDMELKEN
;
A
#
# COMPACT_ATOMS: atom_id res chain seq x y z
N GLY A 1 9.61 3.02 -11.34
CA GLY A 1 8.40 3.57 -11.94
C GLY A 1 7.34 3.86 -10.89
N ALA A 2 6.42 4.75 -11.21
CA ALA A 2 5.27 5.03 -10.35
C ALA A 2 4.17 3.98 -10.56
N GLY A 3 3.28 3.81 -9.59
CA GLY A 3 2.06 3.03 -9.77
C GLY A 3 1.07 3.77 -10.67
N LEU A 4 0.09 3.03 -11.23
CA LEU A 4 -1.02 3.63 -11.98
C LEU A 4 -1.80 4.59 -11.06
N ILE A 5 -2.21 4.10 -9.89
CA ILE A 5 -2.72 4.93 -8.79
C ILE A 5 -1.86 4.68 -7.56
N THR A 6 -1.34 5.75 -6.98
CA THR A 6 -0.53 5.67 -5.74
C THR A 6 -1.07 6.66 -4.71
N CYS A 7 -1.46 6.17 -3.54
CA CYS A 7 -1.85 6.95 -2.37
C CYS A 7 -0.74 6.90 -1.32
N GLY A 8 -0.21 8.08 -0.96
CA GLY A 8 0.86 8.21 0.04
C GLY A 8 2.26 8.36 -0.58
N SER A 9 3.27 8.46 0.25
CA SER A 9 3.40 8.16 1.70
C SER A 9 2.94 9.28 2.64
N GLU A 10 2.67 10.47 2.18
CA GLU A 10 2.22 11.61 3.00
C GLU A 10 0.71 11.48 3.24
N THR A 11 0.33 10.81 4.32
CA THR A 11 -1.07 10.50 4.64
C THR A 11 -1.64 11.33 5.79
N SER A 12 -0.88 12.25 6.36
CA SER A 12 -1.30 13.03 7.55
C SER A 12 -2.63 13.78 7.39
N GLY A 13 -2.93 14.24 6.17
CA GLY A 13 -4.21 14.88 5.83
C GLY A 13 -5.31 13.91 5.43
N SER A 14 -5.06 12.61 5.42
CA SER A 14 -5.91 11.55 4.88
C SER A 14 -6.11 11.64 3.35
N ILE A 15 -6.44 10.50 2.73
CA ILE A 15 -6.76 10.38 1.30
C ILE A 15 -8.04 9.55 1.22
N ARG A 16 -9.11 10.11 0.67
CA ARG A 16 -10.43 9.48 0.74
C ARG A 16 -11.21 9.62 -0.56
N ASN A 17 -12.10 8.65 -0.79
CA ASN A 17 -13.10 8.70 -1.86
C ASN A 17 -12.46 8.82 -3.25
N ILE A 18 -11.56 7.91 -3.57
CA ILE A 18 -10.92 7.81 -4.88
C ILE A 18 -11.69 6.81 -5.72
N LEU A 19 -12.07 7.19 -6.92
CA LEU A 19 -12.64 6.31 -7.93
C LEU A 19 -11.74 6.32 -9.18
N GLY A 20 -11.19 5.16 -9.51
CA GLY A 20 -10.49 4.91 -10.77
C GLY A 20 -11.22 3.88 -11.61
N TYR A 21 -11.52 4.17 -12.86
CA TYR A 21 -12.20 3.23 -13.73
C TYR A 21 -11.79 3.41 -15.20
N ASN A 22 -11.89 2.31 -15.98
CA ASN A 22 -11.48 2.27 -17.39
C ASN A 22 -10.01 2.72 -17.56
N LEU A 23 -9.11 2.05 -16.87
CA LEU A 23 -7.70 2.42 -16.83
C LEU A 23 -6.84 1.35 -17.53
N ASP A 24 -5.81 1.81 -18.19
CA ASP A 24 -4.78 0.96 -18.76
C ASP A 24 -3.43 1.25 -18.09
N ALA A 25 -2.72 0.19 -17.70
CA ALA A 25 -1.41 0.25 -17.06
C ALA A 25 -0.40 -0.57 -17.88
N GLU A 26 0.65 0.04 -18.37
CA GLU A 26 1.74 -0.67 -19.03
C GLU A 26 3.10 -0.25 -18.49
N GLY A 27 3.91 -1.22 -18.08
CA GLY A 27 5.25 -0.97 -17.57
C GLY A 27 5.29 -0.21 -16.24
N THR A 28 4.19 -0.12 -15.51
CA THR A 28 4.15 0.55 -14.20
C THR A 28 4.63 -0.37 -13.08
N SER A 29 5.03 0.21 -11.93
CA SER A 29 5.40 -0.63 -10.78
C SER A 29 4.19 -1.33 -10.17
N THR A 30 3.04 -0.68 -10.08
CA THR A 30 1.83 -1.24 -9.48
C THR A 30 0.58 -0.75 -10.20
N VAL A 31 -0.49 -1.51 -10.16
CA VAL A 31 -1.82 -1.01 -10.52
C VAL A 31 -2.36 -0.13 -9.39
N LEU A 32 -2.43 -0.64 -8.17
CA LEU A 32 -2.83 0.15 -7.00
C LEU A 32 -1.75 0.06 -5.93
N ARG A 33 -1.22 1.19 -5.52
CA ARG A 33 -0.25 1.30 -4.44
C ARG A 33 -0.77 2.18 -3.32
N LEU A 34 -0.87 1.59 -2.12
CA LEU A 34 -1.29 2.26 -0.90
C LEU A 34 -0.13 2.18 0.09
N LYS A 35 0.46 3.30 0.43
CA LYS A 35 1.64 3.31 1.30
C LYS A 35 1.58 4.44 2.30
N SER A 36 2.08 4.18 3.48
CA SER A 36 2.29 5.19 4.51
C SER A 36 3.59 4.90 5.26
N ALA A 37 3.85 5.66 6.28
CA ALA A 37 4.93 5.43 7.24
C ALA A 37 4.41 5.75 8.65
N MET A 38 4.97 5.13 9.66
CA MET A 38 4.67 5.44 11.06
C MET A 38 4.95 6.93 11.34
N ASN A 39 4.22 7.53 12.25
CA ASN A 39 4.21 8.96 12.55
C ASN A 39 3.60 9.87 11.48
N ARG A 40 3.13 9.32 10.35
CA ARG A 40 2.38 10.09 9.35
C ARG A 40 0.91 10.26 9.73
N GLY A 41 0.35 9.27 10.42
CA GLY A 41 -1.07 9.26 10.77
C GLY A 41 -1.97 9.29 9.54
N GLY A 42 -3.21 9.73 9.77
CA GLY A 42 -4.22 9.84 8.72
C GLY A 42 -4.79 8.51 8.26
N THR A 43 -5.74 8.59 7.34
CA THR A 43 -6.44 7.42 6.83
C THR A 43 -6.50 7.46 5.30
N VAL A 44 -6.13 6.37 4.66
CA VAL A 44 -6.41 6.11 3.24
C VAL A 44 -7.63 5.20 3.19
N GLU A 45 -8.76 5.69 2.69
CA GLU A 45 -10.01 4.93 2.72
C GLU A 45 -10.95 5.20 1.55
N ASN A 46 -11.86 4.26 1.32
CA ASN A 46 -12.86 4.34 0.26
C ASN A 46 -12.20 4.50 -1.11
N ILE A 47 -11.33 3.55 -1.44
CA ILE A 47 -10.62 3.49 -2.71
C ILE A 47 -11.31 2.46 -3.60
N TYR A 48 -11.81 2.90 -4.71
CA TYR A 48 -12.55 2.07 -5.66
C TYR A 48 -11.83 2.06 -7.01
N MET A 49 -11.43 0.88 -7.46
CA MET A 49 -10.76 0.70 -8.74
C MET A 49 -11.45 -0.41 -9.53
N THR A 50 -11.82 -0.15 -10.79
CA THR A 50 -12.51 -1.14 -11.62
C THR A 50 -12.26 -0.97 -13.12
N ARG A 51 -12.44 -2.06 -13.86
CA ARG A 51 -12.24 -2.12 -15.33
C ARG A 51 -10.83 -1.69 -15.72
N ILE A 52 -9.87 -2.51 -15.36
CA ILE A 52 -8.45 -2.22 -15.52
C ILE A 52 -7.81 -3.28 -16.43
N ASN A 53 -7.09 -2.82 -17.42
CA ASN A 53 -6.17 -3.66 -18.18
C ASN A 53 -4.73 -3.32 -17.75
N ALA A 54 -3.96 -4.32 -17.39
CA ALA A 54 -2.57 -4.11 -16.96
C ALA A 54 -1.62 -5.04 -17.72
N LYS A 55 -0.45 -4.53 -18.07
CA LYS A 55 0.56 -5.31 -18.76
C LYS A 55 1.97 -4.92 -18.30
N ASN A 56 2.82 -5.93 -18.11
CA ASN A 56 4.21 -5.70 -17.69
C ASN A 56 4.31 -4.87 -16.41
N VAL A 57 3.53 -5.21 -15.38
CA VAL A 57 3.51 -4.51 -14.09
C VAL A 57 4.18 -5.36 -13.01
N GLN A 58 4.80 -4.73 -12.03
CA GLN A 58 5.43 -5.49 -10.95
C GLN A 58 4.37 -6.09 -10.01
N GLN A 59 3.33 -5.31 -9.64
CA GLN A 59 2.29 -5.77 -8.71
C GLN A 59 0.91 -5.26 -9.11
N ILE A 60 -0.13 -6.05 -8.88
CA ILE A 60 -1.51 -5.57 -9.00
C ILE A 60 -1.88 -4.73 -7.78
N LEU A 61 -1.63 -5.23 -6.58
CA LEU A 61 -1.85 -4.49 -5.34
C LEU A 61 -0.58 -4.49 -4.48
N ALA A 62 -0.14 -3.31 -4.08
CA ALA A 62 0.86 -3.12 -3.03
C ALA A 62 0.29 -2.23 -1.93
N ALA A 63 0.18 -2.74 -0.70
CA ALA A 63 -0.30 -1.99 0.45
C ALA A 63 0.63 -2.20 1.64
N ASP A 64 1.17 -1.11 2.20
CA ASP A 64 2.12 -1.18 3.32
C ASP A 64 1.98 0.04 4.23
N LEU A 65 1.72 -0.20 5.52
CA LEU A 65 1.59 0.85 6.52
C LEU A 65 2.94 1.47 6.92
N ASN A 66 4.05 0.80 6.67
CA ASN A 66 5.39 1.31 6.94
C ASN A 66 6.38 0.93 5.84
N TRP A 67 6.06 1.34 4.62
CA TRP A 67 6.75 0.93 3.40
C TRP A 67 8.25 1.24 3.38
N ASN A 68 8.67 2.26 4.14
CA ASN A 68 10.08 2.60 4.33
C ASN A 68 10.27 3.20 5.73
N PRO A 69 10.86 2.44 6.69
CA PRO A 69 11.06 2.90 8.05
C PRO A 69 11.86 4.22 8.18
N ASN A 70 12.70 4.56 7.22
CA ASN A 70 13.43 5.82 7.23
C ASN A 70 12.53 7.06 7.09
N TYR A 71 11.29 6.88 6.62
CA TYR A 71 10.29 7.95 6.59
C TYR A 71 9.45 8.03 7.86
N SER A 72 9.56 7.05 8.76
CA SER A 72 8.77 7.00 9.99
C SER A 72 9.33 7.91 11.08
N TYR A 73 10.65 7.95 11.19
CA TYR A 73 11.32 8.69 12.26
C TYR A 73 12.39 9.59 11.67
N SER A 74 12.20 10.89 11.80
CA SER A 74 13.18 11.87 11.34
C SER A 74 14.43 11.82 12.19
N ILE A 75 15.58 11.84 11.56
CA ILE A 75 16.90 11.89 12.21
C ILE A 75 17.56 13.20 11.79
N LEU A 76 18.03 13.96 12.76
CA LEU A 76 18.74 15.21 12.47
C LEU A 76 19.99 14.92 11.62
N PRO A 77 20.13 15.56 10.46
CA PRO A 77 21.33 15.41 9.65
C PRO A 77 22.59 15.85 10.42
N LYS A 78 23.69 15.15 10.20
CA LYS A 78 24.97 15.44 10.86
C LYS A 78 25.47 16.87 10.65
N GLU A 79 25.10 17.50 9.57
CA GLU A 79 25.47 18.89 9.26
C GLU A 79 24.95 19.91 10.29
N TYR A 80 23.93 19.54 11.08
CA TYR A 80 23.37 20.36 12.16
C TYR A 80 23.88 20.01 13.56
N GLU A 81 24.77 19.01 13.68
CA GLU A 81 25.38 18.68 14.98
C GLU A 81 26.17 19.88 15.50
N GLY A 82 25.84 20.32 16.72
CA GLY A 82 26.47 21.48 17.37
C GLY A 82 26.11 22.84 16.77
N LYS A 83 25.15 22.92 15.87
CA LYS A 83 24.63 24.15 15.26
C LYS A 83 23.21 24.43 15.67
N GLU A 84 22.74 25.63 15.38
CA GLU A 84 21.32 25.96 15.54
C GLU A 84 20.49 25.09 14.61
N ILE A 85 19.46 24.44 15.18
CA ILE A 85 18.55 23.55 14.45
C ILE A 85 17.45 24.41 13.80
N PRO A 86 17.30 24.39 12.47
CA PRO A 86 16.23 25.09 11.78
C PRO A 86 14.83 24.68 12.28
N GLU A 87 13.87 25.59 12.26
CA GLU A 87 12.54 25.39 12.83
C GLU A 87 11.80 24.17 12.23
N HIS A 88 11.91 23.97 10.93
CA HIS A 88 11.31 22.80 10.28
C HIS A 88 11.86 21.47 10.82
N TRP A 89 13.15 21.40 11.18
CA TRP A 89 13.72 20.22 11.82
C TRP A 89 13.23 20.03 13.24
N LYS A 90 13.04 21.11 14.01
CA LYS A 90 12.46 21.02 15.35
C LYS A 90 11.06 20.40 15.30
N VAL A 91 10.23 20.82 14.33
CA VAL A 91 8.90 20.26 14.09
C VAL A 91 8.99 18.79 13.70
N MET A 92 9.87 18.43 12.77
CA MET A 92 10.03 17.05 12.29
C MET A 92 10.56 16.09 13.34
N LEU A 93 11.36 16.57 14.29
CA LEU A 93 11.92 15.79 15.39
C LEU A 93 10.98 15.70 16.59
N THR A 94 9.93 16.51 16.64
CA THR A 94 8.94 16.50 17.74
C THR A 94 8.15 15.19 17.71
N PRO A 95 8.16 14.39 18.77
CA PRO A 95 7.39 13.17 18.84
C PRO A 95 5.90 13.43 18.72
N VAL A 96 5.20 12.56 17.99
CA VAL A 96 3.73 12.58 17.94
C VAL A 96 3.18 12.13 19.29
N ASN A 97 2.34 12.95 19.92
CA ASN A 97 1.78 12.66 21.22
C ASN A 97 0.24 12.86 21.24
N PRO A 98 -0.57 11.85 21.66
CA PRO A 98 -0.11 10.49 21.95
C PRO A 98 0.35 9.77 20.67
N PRO A 99 1.19 8.71 20.76
CA PRO A 99 1.78 8.02 19.60
C PRO A 99 0.75 7.48 18.59
N GLU A 100 -0.44 7.12 19.05
CA GLU A 100 -1.52 6.57 18.22
C GLU A 100 -2.00 7.56 17.14
N LYS A 101 -1.84 8.86 17.36
CA LYS A 101 -2.15 9.88 16.34
C LYS A 101 -1.22 9.79 15.11
N GLY A 102 -0.05 9.18 15.29
CA GLY A 102 0.89 8.94 14.22
C GLY A 102 0.62 7.65 13.43
N TYR A 103 -0.30 6.81 13.87
CA TYR A 103 -0.58 5.55 13.21
C TYR A 103 -1.40 5.76 11.92
N PRO A 104 -0.88 5.34 10.77
CA PRO A 104 -1.64 5.38 9.52
C PRO A 104 -2.67 4.26 9.47
N HIS A 105 -3.80 4.52 8.84
CA HIS A 105 -4.83 3.52 8.59
C HIS A 105 -5.10 3.39 7.09
N VAL A 106 -5.28 2.16 6.62
CA VAL A 106 -5.71 1.88 5.25
C VAL A 106 -6.88 0.91 5.31
N ARG A 107 -8.02 1.33 4.75
CA ARG A 107 -9.26 0.53 4.82
C ARG A 107 -10.24 0.81 3.69
N ASN A 108 -11.21 -0.09 3.54
CA ASN A 108 -12.29 0.03 2.55
C ASN A 108 -11.73 0.19 1.13
N VAL A 109 -11.01 -0.82 0.67
CA VAL A 109 -10.36 -0.84 -0.65
C VAL A 109 -11.05 -1.87 -1.52
N TYR A 110 -11.50 -1.45 -2.68
CA TYR A 110 -12.23 -2.26 -3.64
C TYR A 110 -11.50 -2.25 -4.98
N LEU A 111 -11.04 -3.41 -5.42
CA LEU A 111 -10.37 -3.59 -6.70
C LEU A 111 -11.09 -4.70 -7.46
N SER A 112 -11.66 -4.37 -8.61
CA SER A 112 -12.45 -5.33 -9.37
C SER A 112 -12.27 -5.21 -10.88
N ASP A 113 -12.67 -6.29 -11.59
CA ASP A 113 -12.64 -6.35 -13.06
C ASP A 113 -11.25 -5.98 -13.60
N VAL A 114 -10.25 -6.75 -13.21
CA VAL A 114 -8.86 -6.54 -13.63
C VAL A 114 -8.42 -7.68 -14.55
N LYS A 115 -7.90 -7.32 -15.70
CA LYS A 115 -7.20 -8.23 -16.61
C LYS A 115 -5.73 -7.82 -16.64
N ALA A 116 -4.85 -8.75 -16.29
CA ALA A 116 -3.43 -8.43 -16.19
C ALA A 116 -2.55 -9.51 -16.85
N GLU A 117 -1.55 -9.06 -17.57
CA GLU A 117 -0.58 -9.92 -18.23
C GLU A 117 0.85 -9.58 -17.79
N ASN A 118 1.65 -10.62 -17.59
CA ASN A 118 3.05 -10.49 -17.23
C ASN A 118 3.24 -9.62 -15.96
N VAL A 119 2.68 -10.09 -14.86
CA VAL A 119 2.78 -9.49 -13.52
C VAL A 119 3.88 -10.20 -12.73
N ASP A 120 4.75 -9.49 -12.02
CA ASP A 120 5.76 -10.16 -11.21
C ASP A 120 5.14 -10.79 -9.96
N GLU A 121 4.33 -10.06 -9.22
CA GLU A 121 3.67 -10.52 -8.00
C GLU A 121 2.22 -10.04 -7.97
N PHE A 122 1.26 -10.92 -7.65
CA PHE A 122 -0.14 -10.52 -7.63
C PHE A 122 -0.43 -9.51 -6.53
N ILE A 123 -0.10 -9.83 -5.28
CA ILE A 123 -0.36 -8.98 -4.11
C ILE A 123 0.87 -8.92 -3.19
N SER A 124 1.16 -7.72 -2.69
CA SER A 124 2.02 -7.49 -1.53
C SER A 124 1.28 -6.60 -0.54
N ALA A 125 0.61 -7.18 0.44
CA ALA A 125 -0.20 -6.47 1.41
C ALA A 125 0.29 -6.75 2.83
N SER A 126 0.69 -5.70 3.57
CA SER A 126 1.18 -5.81 4.93
C SER A 126 0.66 -4.69 5.81
N GLY A 127 -0.09 -5.05 6.85
CA GLY A 127 -0.28 -4.21 8.02
C GLY A 127 1.02 -4.12 8.82
N TRP A 128 0.96 -3.50 9.98
CA TRP A 128 2.14 -3.33 10.84
C TRP A 128 2.27 -4.46 11.86
N ASN A 129 1.19 -4.79 12.57
CA ASN A 129 1.11 -5.80 13.61
C ASN A 129 -0.35 -6.16 13.90
N ASP A 130 -0.60 -6.95 14.92
CA ASP A 130 -1.95 -7.40 15.31
C ASP A 130 -2.93 -6.27 15.64
N SER A 131 -2.44 -5.15 16.12
CA SER A 131 -3.27 -4.00 16.50
C SER A 131 -3.46 -3.01 15.36
N LEU A 132 -2.55 -2.95 14.41
CA LEU A 132 -2.58 -2.02 13.29
C LEU A 132 -2.53 -2.79 11.96
N ARG A 133 -3.71 -3.13 11.46
CA ARG A 133 -3.96 -3.98 10.30
C ARG A 133 -4.44 -3.18 9.09
N LEU A 134 -4.28 -3.77 7.91
CA LEU A 134 -5.06 -3.36 6.74
C LEU A 134 -6.48 -3.91 6.88
N GLU A 135 -7.50 -3.12 6.60
CA GLU A 135 -8.89 -3.52 6.90
C GLU A 135 -9.82 -3.39 5.70
N ASN A 136 -10.72 -4.35 5.56
CA ASN A 136 -11.80 -4.32 4.56
C ASN A 136 -11.28 -4.16 3.12
N PHE A 137 -10.51 -5.12 2.67
CA PHE A 137 -10.07 -5.22 1.28
C PHE A 137 -10.95 -6.22 0.53
N TYR A 138 -11.41 -5.83 -0.64
CA TYR A 138 -12.29 -6.62 -1.50
C TYR A 138 -11.72 -6.63 -2.91
N LEU A 139 -11.16 -7.78 -3.31
CA LEU A 139 -10.65 -8.02 -4.64
C LEU A 139 -11.57 -9.00 -5.35
N HIS A 140 -12.13 -8.60 -6.48
CA HIS A 140 -13.14 -9.40 -7.17
C HIS A 140 -12.94 -9.40 -8.68
N ALA A 141 -13.25 -10.52 -9.34
CA ALA A 141 -13.19 -10.68 -10.80
C ALA A 141 -11.83 -10.25 -11.38
N ILE A 142 -10.76 -10.85 -10.90
CA ILE A 142 -9.40 -10.58 -11.37
C ILE A 142 -8.84 -11.79 -12.09
N LYS A 143 -8.39 -11.59 -13.32
CA LYS A 143 -7.69 -12.59 -14.12
C LYS A 143 -6.29 -12.11 -14.44
N ALA A 144 -5.27 -12.85 -14.01
CA ALA A 144 -3.88 -12.44 -14.21
C ALA A 144 -2.94 -13.61 -14.56
N THR A 145 -1.94 -13.32 -15.40
CA THR A 145 -0.72 -14.14 -15.52
C THR A 145 0.36 -13.51 -14.66
N THR A 146 0.91 -14.26 -13.70
CA THR A 146 1.85 -13.74 -12.72
C THR A 146 3.01 -14.69 -12.47
N ASN A 147 4.14 -14.16 -11.99
CA ASN A 147 5.25 -15.00 -11.56
C ASN A 147 4.99 -15.58 -10.16
N SER A 148 4.36 -14.82 -9.26
CA SER A 148 4.10 -15.20 -7.87
C SER A 148 2.74 -14.71 -7.39
N PRO A 149 2.02 -15.46 -6.54
CA PRO A 149 0.79 -14.99 -5.89
C PRO A 149 1.05 -13.92 -4.82
N GLY A 150 2.22 -13.91 -4.19
CA GLY A 150 2.61 -12.90 -3.21
C GLY A 150 2.19 -13.18 -1.77
N LYS A 151 1.93 -12.11 -1.00
CA LYS A 151 1.68 -12.21 0.44
C LYS A 151 0.59 -11.28 0.93
N ILE A 152 -0.10 -11.72 2.00
CA ILE A 152 -1.09 -10.96 2.76
C ILE A 152 -0.78 -11.17 4.24
N CYS A 153 -0.43 -10.10 4.96
CA CYS A 153 0.01 -10.15 6.35
C CYS A 153 -0.67 -9.06 7.17
N TYR A 154 -1.07 -9.38 8.40
CA TYR A 154 -1.68 -8.45 9.35
C TYR A 154 -2.87 -7.70 8.73
N THR A 155 -3.87 -8.47 8.30
CA THR A 155 -5.08 -7.92 7.68
C THR A 155 -6.33 -8.31 8.47
N ARG A 156 -7.44 -7.61 8.21
CA ARG A 156 -8.78 -7.94 8.70
C ARG A 156 -9.79 -7.76 7.57
N ASN A 157 -10.66 -8.75 7.35
CA ASN A 157 -11.62 -8.74 6.25
C ASN A 157 -10.95 -8.55 4.88
N PHE A 158 -9.95 -9.36 4.56
CA PHE A 158 -9.33 -9.38 3.25
C PHE A 158 -10.00 -10.46 2.40
N ASN A 159 -10.80 -10.04 1.43
CA ASN A 159 -11.65 -10.91 0.65
C ASN A 159 -11.15 -11.04 -0.79
N LEU A 160 -10.95 -12.25 -1.24
CA LEU A 160 -10.63 -12.61 -2.61
C LEU A 160 -11.79 -13.43 -3.19
N SER A 161 -12.39 -12.96 -4.26
CA SER A 161 -13.49 -13.69 -4.92
C SER A 161 -13.37 -13.59 -6.44
N ASP A 162 -13.68 -14.69 -7.13
CA ASP A 162 -13.55 -14.81 -8.58
C ASP A 162 -12.15 -14.41 -9.09
N ILE A 163 -11.14 -15.01 -8.46
CA ILE A 163 -9.73 -14.76 -8.80
C ILE A 163 -9.20 -15.92 -9.62
N THR A 164 -8.70 -15.64 -10.81
CA THR A 164 -8.01 -16.61 -11.67
C THR A 164 -6.57 -16.19 -11.88
N LEU A 165 -5.64 -16.91 -11.27
CA LEU A 165 -4.19 -16.68 -11.43
C LEU A 165 -3.55 -17.83 -12.21
N TYR A 166 -2.83 -17.49 -13.24
CA TYR A 166 -1.91 -18.38 -13.95
C TYR A 166 -0.49 -18.07 -13.47
N ALA A 167 -0.09 -18.65 -12.35
CA ALA A 167 1.21 -18.39 -11.76
C ALA A 167 2.28 -19.30 -12.38
N LYS A 168 3.43 -18.73 -12.76
CA LYS A 168 4.59 -19.50 -13.25
C LYS A 168 5.24 -20.28 -12.10
N ASN A 169 5.40 -19.65 -10.95
CA ASN A 169 5.85 -20.30 -9.74
C ASN A 169 4.62 -20.78 -8.96
N ARG A 170 4.53 -22.09 -8.77
CA ARG A 170 3.39 -22.70 -8.03
C ARG A 170 3.59 -22.63 -6.51
N ASN A 171 4.10 -21.53 -6.02
CA ASN A 171 4.17 -21.29 -4.59
C ASN A 171 2.79 -20.87 -4.07
N ASP A 172 2.47 -21.29 -2.87
CA ASP A 172 1.26 -20.82 -2.20
C ASP A 172 1.42 -19.33 -1.84
N MET A 173 0.28 -18.67 -1.71
CA MET A 173 0.26 -17.31 -1.18
C MET A 173 0.67 -17.33 0.29
N GLU A 174 1.59 -16.48 0.69
CA GLU A 174 1.97 -16.34 2.09
C GLU A 174 0.86 -15.60 2.86
N LEU A 175 0.29 -16.28 3.85
CA LEU A 175 -0.74 -15.72 4.75
C LEU A 175 -0.19 -15.69 6.17
N LYS A 176 -0.18 -14.53 6.80
CA LYS A 176 0.30 -14.37 8.16
C LYS A 176 -0.60 -13.44 8.96
N GLU A 177 -1.04 -13.91 10.14
CA GLU A 177 -1.82 -13.13 11.11
C GLU A 177 -3.04 -12.41 10.48
N ASN A 178 -3.88 -13.18 9.79
CA ASN A 178 -5.06 -12.67 9.06
C ASN A 178 -6.36 -13.05 9.73
#